data_2f2b81cd71e0c21edc53b091692c1b88
#
_entry.id   2f2b81cd71e0c21edc53b091692c1b88
#
_cell.length_a   1.000
_cell.length_b   1.000
_cell.length_c   1.000
_cell.angle_alpha   90.00
_cell.angle_beta   90.00
_cell.angle_gamma   90.00
#
_symmetry.space_group_name_H-M   'P 1'
#
loop_
_entity.id
_entity.type
_entity.pdbx_description
1 polymer ?
#
loop_
_entity_poly.entity_id
_entity_poly.type
_entity_poly.pdbx_seq_one_letter_code
_entity_poly.pdbx_strand_id
1 'polypeptide(L)'
;MTDSHIMDNEYVENARWSAITAAKQVPDAKFLLFTGDFVETGTEQNSEWEWEQWFEVSMKPLLSRMALAPTDGNHDDTPNLNYTYHFNTDKTFNETATVKPQFDGITYSFVYGDALFMVYSHQDFWRGSYSYANGTSTYLSNDVANWFRDQVEKYPDTKWRIAAVHKNLFTGSGHQTDEDGALFRATLLPVFQELNIDFVIQGHDHIYEVMGPINNTTKTIVPGSVTNVELVSPDSNKNPKGQQGGTFNVKEGTLYFVNGTCGRKRYYPYTQDEMEAGF
;
A
#
# COMPACT_ATOMS: atom_id res chain seq x y z
N MET A 1 3.50 -2.43 8.79
CA MET A 1 2.26 -2.42 9.62
C MET A 1 1.26 -1.52 8.95
N THR A 2 -0.03 -1.61 9.27
CA THR A 2 -1.10 -0.86 8.61
C THR A 2 -2.38 -0.88 9.46
N ASP A 3 -3.35 -0.02 9.13
CA ASP A 3 -4.75 -0.09 9.56
C ASP A 3 -4.91 -0.16 11.09
N SER A 4 -4.33 0.79 11.80
CA SER A 4 -4.51 0.93 13.25
C SER A 4 -5.88 1.49 13.61
N HIS A 5 -6.42 2.38 12.80
CA HIS A 5 -7.73 3.00 12.98
C HIS A 5 -7.95 3.50 14.40
N ILE A 6 -7.02 4.30 14.91
CA ILE A 6 -7.16 4.84 16.27
C ILE A 6 -8.44 5.67 16.34
N MET A 7 -9.38 5.24 17.18
CA MET A 7 -10.66 5.92 17.40
C MET A 7 -11.09 5.93 18.87
N ASP A 8 -10.57 5.01 19.66
CA ASP A 8 -10.82 4.90 21.10
C ASP A 8 -9.68 4.16 21.81
N ASN A 9 -9.77 4.06 23.13
CA ASN A 9 -8.74 3.42 23.95
C ASN A 9 -8.52 1.93 23.64
N GLU A 10 -9.52 1.22 23.15
CA GLU A 10 -9.39 -0.20 22.81
C GLU A 10 -8.54 -0.38 21.54
N TYR A 11 -8.75 0.48 20.56
CA TYR A 11 -7.91 0.52 19.35
C TYR A 11 -6.47 0.93 19.67
N VAL A 12 -6.31 1.92 20.55
CA VAL A 12 -4.98 2.35 21.04
C VAL A 12 -4.21 1.15 21.63
N GLU A 13 -4.83 0.40 22.55
CA GLU A 13 -4.17 -0.74 23.19
C GLU A 13 -3.90 -1.90 22.21
N ASN A 14 -4.80 -2.21 21.27
CA ASN A 14 -4.54 -3.23 20.26
C ASN A 14 -3.34 -2.87 19.36
N ALA A 15 -3.30 -1.64 18.86
CA ALA A 15 -2.19 -1.16 18.06
C ALA A 15 -0.86 -1.15 18.85
N ARG A 16 -0.92 -0.77 20.14
CA ARG A 16 0.23 -0.81 21.04
C ARG A 16 0.76 -2.22 21.26
N TRP A 17 -0.12 -3.20 21.46
CA TRP A 17 0.29 -4.61 21.59
C TRP A 17 0.92 -5.14 20.31
N SER A 18 0.39 -4.75 19.14
CA SER A 18 0.98 -5.07 17.85
C SER A 18 2.38 -4.48 17.72
N ALA A 19 2.57 -3.21 18.10
CA ALA A 19 3.86 -2.54 18.09
C ALA A 19 4.88 -3.19 19.05
N ILE A 20 4.47 -3.52 20.27
CA ILE A 20 5.32 -4.22 21.23
C ILE A 20 5.74 -5.59 20.72
N THR A 21 4.82 -6.31 20.11
CA THR A 21 5.09 -7.64 19.54
C THR A 21 6.07 -7.55 18.37
N ALA A 22 5.84 -6.62 17.43
CA ALA A 22 6.75 -6.36 16.33
C ALA A 22 8.16 -5.99 16.84
N ALA A 23 8.22 -5.10 17.84
CA ALA A 23 9.47 -4.70 18.46
C ALA A 23 10.28 -5.86 19.06
N LYS A 24 9.60 -6.88 19.57
CA LYS A 24 10.22 -8.09 20.13
C LYS A 24 10.63 -9.09 19.07
N GLN A 25 9.80 -9.24 18.02
CA GLN A 25 10.03 -10.22 16.95
C GLN A 25 11.11 -9.78 15.98
N VAL A 26 11.23 -8.47 15.74
CA VAL A 26 12.17 -7.89 14.77
C VAL A 26 13.00 -6.79 15.44
N PRO A 27 13.84 -7.12 16.44
CA PRO A 27 14.57 -6.13 17.24
C PRO A 27 15.57 -5.29 16.43
N ASP A 28 16.03 -5.81 15.30
CA ASP A 28 17.02 -5.18 14.43
C ASP A 28 16.41 -4.36 13.29
N ALA A 29 15.09 -4.24 13.23
CA ALA A 29 14.41 -3.39 12.24
C ALA A 29 14.91 -1.95 12.32
N LYS A 30 15.12 -1.34 11.16
CA LYS A 30 15.71 0.01 11.05
C LYS A 30 14.68 1.10 10.79
N PHE A 31 13.57 0.73 10.21
CA PHE A 31 12.43 1.62 10.00
C PHE A 31 11.12 0.84 10.01
N LEU A 32 10.05 1.55 10.24
CA LEU A 32 8.68 1.08 10.14
C LEU A 32 8.08 1.60 8.82
N LEU A 33 7.73 0.69 7.91
CA LEU A 33 6.84 1.02 6.80
C LEU A 33 5.40 0.85 7.30
N PHE A 34 4.63 1.94 7.27
CA PHE A 34 3.24 1.94 7.69
C PHE A 34 2.35 2.34 6.52
N THR A 35 1.48 1.42 6.10
CA THR A 35 0.72 1.56 4.86
C THR A 35 -0.70 2.08 5.05
N GLY A 36 -0.83 3.17 5.81
CA GLY A 36 -2.06 3.96 5.90
C GLY A 36 -3.07 3.53 6.96
N ASP A 37 -4.12 4.31 7.09
CA ASP A 37 -5.18 4.23 8.09
C ASP A 37 -4.61 4.19 9.51
N PHE A 38 -3.88 5.26 9.83
CA PHE A 38 -3.32 5.51 11.17
C PHE A 38 -4.43 5.73 12.18
N VAL A 39 -5.39 6.55 11.80
CA VAL A 39 -6.52 7.04 12.59
C VAL A 39 -7.83 6.71 11.88
N GLU A 40 -8.96 6.82 12.58
CA GLU A 40 -10.27 6.53 11.99
C GLU A 40 -10.91 7.78 11.38
N THR A 41 -10.75 8.93 12.04
CA THR A 41 -11.42 10.18 11.65
C THR A 41 -10.44 11.28 11.24
N GLY A 42 -9.30 10.91 10.69
CA GLY A 42 -8.23 11.83 10.26
C GLY A 42 -8.68 12.86 9.23
N THR A 43 -9.77 12.57 8.52
CA THR A 43 -10.43 13.50 7.61
C THR A 43 -11.24 14.60 8.32
N GLU A 44 -11.45 14.52 9.64
CA GLU A 44 -12.20 15.48 10.45
C GLU A 44 -11.27 16.48 11.16
N GLN A 45 -11.76 17.69 11.40
CA GLN A 45 -10.95 18.75 12.02
C GLN A 45 -10.53 18.47 13.46
N ASN A 46 -11.17 17.53 14.14
CA ASN A 46 -10.96 17.24 15.56
C ASN A 46 -10.21 15.93 15.83
N SER A 47 -9.54 15.41 14.83
CA SER A 47 -8.84 14.10 14.91
C SER A 47 -7.50 14.15 15.67
N GLU A 48 -7.06 15.30 16.18
CA GLU A 48 -5.74 15.44 16.85
C GLU A 48 -5.54 14.46 18.01
N TRP A 49 -6.61 14.16 18.77
CA TRP A 49 -6.51 13.18 19.83
C TRP A 49 -6.08 11.79 19.29
N GLU A 50 -6.64 11.36 18.16
CA GLU A 50 -6.33 10.08 17.53
C GLU A 50 -4.86 10.03 17.09
N TRP A 51 -4.37 11.12 16.49
CA TRP A 51 -2.97 11.27 16.10
C TRP A 51 -2.03 11.27 17.31
N GLU A 52 -2.36 12.01 18.38
CA GLU A 52 -1.60 11.99 19.62
C GLU A 52 -1.51 10.58 20.21
N GLN A 53 -2.63 9.84 20.26
CA GLN A 53 -2.64 8.47 20.75
C GLN A 53 -1.82 7.54 19.86
N TRP A 54 -1.85 7.74 18.54
CA TRP A 54 -1.05 6.96 17.63
C TRP A 54 0.45 7.13 17.89
N PHE A 55 0.92 8.36 17.96
CA PHE A 55 2.34 8.66 18.17
C PHE A 55 2.82 8.34 19.58
N GLU A 56 2.12 8.85 20.60
CA GLU A 56 2.60 8.87 21.96
C GLU A 56 2.32 7.60 22.75
N VAL A 57 1.35 6.79 22.30
CA VAL A 57 0.96 5.58 23.00
C VAL A 57 1.14 4.35 22.13
N SER A 58 0.44 4.28 21.00
CA SER A 58 0.34 3.06 20.21
C SER A 58 1.68 2.69 19.57
N MET A 59 2.28 3.58 18.82
CA MET A 59 3.52 3.31 18.06
C MET A 59 4.80 3.74 18.78
N LYS A 60 4.73 4.36 19.92
CA LYS A 60 5.90 4.76 20.70
C LYS A 60 6.93 3.64 20.95
N PRO A 61 6.53 2.36 21.19
CA PRO A 61 7.50 1.27 21.34
C PRO A 61 8.41 1.06 20.12
N LEU A 62 7.94 1.42 18.91
CA LEU A 62 8.71 1.35 17.68
C LEU A 62 9.37 2.69 17.36
N LEU A 63 8.63 3.78 17.35
CA LEU A 63 9.10 5.10 16.92
C LEU A 63 10.16 5.72 17.83
N SER A 64 10.29 5.25 19.07
CA SER A 64 11.38 5.66 19.95
C SER A 64 12.78 5.18 19.50
N ARG A 65 12.85 4.29 18.48
CA ARG A 65 14.11 3.65 18.08
C ARG A 65 14.29 3.45 16.57
N MET A 66 13.28 3.72 15.76
CA MET A 66 13.37 3.56 14.31
C MET A 66 12.66 4.70 13.59
N ALA A 67 13.09 4.93 12.35
CA ALA A 67 12.43 5.89 11.47
C ALA A 67 11.06 5.36 11.00
N LEU A 68 10.21 6.26 10.54
CA LEU A 68 8.92 5.95 9.95
C LEU A 68 8.94 6.25 8.45
N ALA A 69 8.44 5.33 7.66
CA ALA A 69 8.12 5.51 6.25
C ALA A 69 6.58 5.38 6.10
N PRO A 70 5.84 6.49 6.18
CA PRO A 70 4.39 6.48 6.16
C PRO A 70 3.84 6.52 4.73
N THR A 71 2.69 5.91 4.49
CA THR A 71 1.81 6.23 3.36
C THR A 71 0.42 6.58 3.88
N ASP A 72 -0.29 7.45 3.19
CA ASP A 72 -1.64 7.85 3.58
C ASP A 72 -2.64 6.71 3.35
N GLY A 73 -3.66 6.66 4.20
CA GLY A 73 -4.85 5.85 4.02
C GLY A 73 -6.09 6.71 3.72
N ASN A 74 -7.18 6.07 3.39
CA ASN A 74 -8.42 6.80 3.08
C ASN A 74 -9.09 7.42 4.32
N HIS A 75 -8.71 6.99 5.52
CA HIS A 75 -9.15 7.59 6.77
C HIS A 75 -8.26 8.75 7.25
N ASP A 76 -7.07 8.92 6.68
CA ASP A 76 -6.05 9.84 7.23
C ASP A 76 -6.12 11.27 6.66
N ASP A 77 -6.47 11.46 5.40
CA ASP A 77 -6.05 12.68 4.69
C ASP A 77 -7.16 13.49 4.03
N THR A 78 -8.21 12.90 3.52
CA THR A 78 -9.18 13.67 2.72
C THR A 78 -10.38 14.10 3.55
N PRO A 79 -10.82 15.34 3.50
CA PRO A 79 -10.35 16.48 2.70
C PRO A 79 -9.38 17.43 3.42
N ASN A 80 -8.97 17.16 4.64
CA ASN A 80 -8.41 18.17 5.56
C ASN A 80 -6.89 18.29 5.56
N LEU A 81 -6.15 17.43 4.83
CA LEU A 81 -4.69 17.41 4.78
C LEU A 81 -4.00 17.11 6.14
N ASN A 82 -4.72 16.53 7.10
CA ASN A 82 -4.16 16.27 8.44
C ASN A 82 -2.91 15.39 8.38
N TYR A 83 -2.89 14.41 7.50
CA TYR A 83 -1.72 13.59 7.25
C TYR A 83 -0.47 14.42 6.97
N THR A 84 -0.56 15.41 6.09
CA THR A 84 0.59 16.23 5.68
C THR A 84 1.10 17.17 6.78
N TYR A 85 0.32 17.41 7.83
CA TYR A 85 0.76 18.17 8.99
C TYR A 85 1.57 17.32 9.98
N HIS A 86 1.39 16.00 9.96
CA HIS A 86 2.06 15.09 10.86
C HIS A 86 3.37 14.51 10.29
N PHE A 87 3.53 14.51 8.95
CA PHE A 87 4.67 13.90 8.29
C PHE A 87 5.41 14.87 7.38
N ASN A 88 6.73 14.90 7.55
CA ASN A 88 7.63 15.68 6.70
C ASN A 88 8.39 14.74 5.76
N THR A 89 7.69 14.26 4.74
CA THR A 89 8.24 13.39 3.71
C THR A 89 8.82 14.18 2.54
N ASP A 90 9.56 13.50 1.66
CA ASP A 90 10.14 14.12 0.46
C ASP A 90 9.03 14.64 -0.48
N LYS A 91 9.26 15.79 -1.10
CA LYS A 91 8.30 16.49 -1.95
C LYS A 91 8.60 16.40 -3.44
N THR A 92 9.48 15.50 -3.84
CA THR A 92 10.01 15.42 -5.21
C THR A 92 8.98 15.00 -6.25
N PHE A 93 7.90 14.33 -5.86
CA PHE A 93 6.84 13.97 -6.81
C PHE A 93 6.22 15.18 -7.49
N ASN A 94 6.04 16.27 -6.77
CA ASN A 94 5.34 17.44 -7.28
C ASN A 94 6.21 18.38 -8.12
N GLU A 95 7.52 18.20 -8.13
CA GLU A 95 8.42 18.96 -9.00
C GLU A 95 8.25 18.59 -10.49
N THR A 96 7.77 17.37 -10.75
CA THR A 96 7.61 16.84 -12.10
C THR A 96 6.16 16.62 -12.52
N ALA A 97 5.24 16.60 -11.55
CA ALA A 97 3.81 16.34 -11.79
C ALA A 97 3.04 17.62 -12.07
N THR A 98 2.07 17.54 -12.96
CA THR A 98 1.07 18.60 -13.20
C THR A 98 0.08 18.77 -12.05
N VAL A 99 0.28 18.02 -10.97
CA VAL A 99 -0.58 17.95 -9.79
C VAL A 99 -0.35 19.15 -8.86
N LYS A 100 -1.40 19.59 -8.22
CA LYS A 100 -1.38 20.81 -7.39
C LYS A 100 -0.43 20.70 -6.19
N PRO A 101 0.35 21.75 -5.87
CA PRO A 101 1.34 21.76 -4.78
C PRO A 101 0.81 21.46 -3.37
N GLN A 102 -0.49 21.52 -3.15
CA GLN A 102 -1.10 21.27 -1.85
C GLN A 102 -1.00 19.82 -1.34
N PHE A 103 -0.51 18.92 -2.18
CA PHE A 103 -0.39 17.49 -1.89
C PHE A 103 1.06 17.02 -1.86
N ASP A 104 1.99 17.96 -1.68
CA ASP A 104 3.41 17.66 -1.56
C ASP A 104 3.70 16.75 -0.37
N GLY A 105 4.53 15.75 -0.59
CA GLY A 105 5.09 14.95 0.49
C GLY A 105 4.27 13.69 0.86
N ILE A 106 3.33 13.26 0.02
CA ILE A 106 2.61 12.00 0.22
C ILE A 106 3.24 10.89 -0.62
N THR A 107 3.60 11.19 -1.86
CA THR A 107 4.30 10.26 -2.77
C THR A 107 5.79 10.57 -2.77
N TYR A 108 6.61 9.60 -2.38
CA TYR A 108 8.07 9.77 -2.24
C TYR A 108 8.81 8.45 -2.39
N SER A 109 10.12 8.52 -2.57
CA SER A 109 10.98 7.33 -2.63
C SER A 109 12.21 7.49 -1.74
N PHE A 110 12.78 6.36 -1.34
CA PHE A 110 14.05 6.30 -0.65
C PHE A 110 14.76 4.97 -0.92
N VAL A 111 16.08 4.99 -0.76
CA VAL A 111 16.89 3.78 -0.85
C VAL A 111 17.36 3.35 0.53
N TYR A 112 17.21 2.09 0.84
CA TYR A 112 17.79 1.48 2.03
C TYR A 112 18.54 0.18 1.66
N GLY A 113 19.84 0.17 1.87
CA GLY A 113 20.69 -0.91 1.39
C GLY A 113 20.60 -1.05 -0.14
N ASP A 114 20.30 -2.24 -0.62
CA ASP A 114 20.14 -2.55 -2.04
C ASP A 114 18.68 -2.42 -2.53
N ALA A 115 17.79 -1.86 -1.74
CA ALA A 115 16.37 -1.77 -2.05
C ALA A 115 15.91 -0.32 -2.26
N LEU A 116 15.19 -0.11 -3.36
CA LEU A 116 14.43 1.11 -3.64
C LEU A 116 13.00 0.92 -3.13
N PHE A 117 12.58 1.80 -2.24
CA PHE A 117 11.21 1.89 -1.74
C PHE A 117 10.51 3.06 -2.43
N MET A 118 9.37 2.80 -3.04
CA MET A 118 8.54 3.77 -3.74
C MET A 118 7.18 3.80 -3.07
N VAL A 119 6.99 4.77 -2.19
CA VAL A 119 5.75 4.99 -1.45
C VAL A 119 4.88 5.95 -2.24
N TYR A 120 3.68 5.53 -2.59
CA TYR A 120 2.77 6.37 -3.38
C TYR A 120 1.38 6.45 -2.75
N SER A 121 0.77 7.61 -2.90
CA SER A 121 -0.57 7.87 -2.42
C SER A 121 -1.61 7.35 -3.39
N HIS A 122 -2.60 6.61 -2.88
CA HIS A 122 -3.79 6.30 -3.66
C HIS A 122 -4.60 7.56 -3.97
N GLN A 123 -4.48 8.60 -3.16
CA GLN A 123 -5.12 9.90 -3.32
C GLN A 123 -4.61 10.65 -4.56
N ASP A 124 -3.37 10.42 -4.98
CA ASP A 124 -2.82 11.03 -6.17
C ASP A 124 -3.56 10.62 -7.45
N PHE A 125 -4.27 9.50 -7.43
CA PHE A 125 -5.21 9.11 -8.47
C PHE A 125 -6.50 9.94 -8.47
N TRP A 126 -6.91 10.47 -7.32
CA TRP A 126 -8.17 11.22 -7.17
C TRP A 126 -8.04 12.72 -7.40
N ARG A 127 -6.84 13.26 -7.30
CA ARG A 127 -6.58 14.70 -7.25
C ARG A 127 -6.63 15.43 -8.58
N GLY A 128 -6.71 14.72 -9.70
CA GLY A 128 -6.91 15.27 -11.02
C GLY A 128 -8.25 14.85 -11.60
N SER A 129 -9.24 15.68 -11.59
CA SER A 129 -10.49 15.61 -12.37
C SER A 129 -10.97 14.18 -12.71
N TYR A 130 -11.17 13.34 -11.71
CA TYR A 130 -11.82 12.07 -11.90
C TYR A 130 -13.29 12.31 -12.22
N SER A 131 -13.72 12.03 -13.42
CA SER A 131 -15.13 11.97 -13.77
C SER A 131 -15.55 10.52 -13.90
N TYR A 132 -16.16 9.99 -12.89
CA TYR A 132 -16.77 8.67 -12.88
C TYR A 132 -17.84 8.48 -13.96
N ALA A 133 -18.44 9.58 -14.41
CA ALA A 133 -19.60 9.56 -15.29
C ALA A 133 -19.34 8.95 -16.69
N ASN A 134 -18.08 8.81 -17.12
CA ASN A 134 -17.78 8.40 -18.50
C ASN A 134 -16.72 7.30 -18.62
N GLY A 135 -16.29 6.65 -17.55
CA GLY A 135 -15.35 5.52 -17.61
C GLY A 135 -13.96 5.85 -18.15
N THR A 136 -13.62 7.12 -18.24
CA THR A 136 -12.30 7.58 -18.69
C THR A 136 -11.62 8.36 -17.57
N SER A 137 -10.87 7.67 -16.79
CA SER A 137 -9.85 8.27 -15.93
C SER A 137 -8.68 8.71 -16.83
N THR A 138 -8.40 9.97 -16.91
CA THR A 138 -7.44 10.42 -17.92
C THR A 138 -6.18 11.04 -17.37
N TYR A 139 -5.97 11.22 -16.07
CA TYR A 139 -4.90 12.13 -15.74
C TYR A 139 -3.87 11.70 -14.71
N LEU A 140 -4.23 11.19 -13.57
CA LEU A 140 -3.25 10.92 -12.52
C LEU A 140 -2.44 9.65 -12.75
N SER A 141 -3.02 8.70 -13.42
CA SER A 141 -2.40 7.43 -13.70
C SER A 141 -1.08 7.54 -14.47
N ASN A 142 -0.98 8.48 -15.40
CA ASN A 142 0.24 8.67 -16.16
C ASN A 142 1.33 9.37 -15.35
N ASP A 143 0.98 10.31 -14.49
CA ASP A 143 1.96 11.02 -13.67
C ASP A 143 2.58 10.07 -12.65
N VAL A 144 1.76 9.26 -11.97
CA VAL A 144 2.26 8.22 -11.04
C VAL A 144 3.10 7.17 -11.79
N ALA A 145 2.63 6.70 -12.95
CA ALA A 145 3.37 5.74 -13.78
C ALA A 145 4.73 6.29 -14.22
N ASN A 146 4.78 7.54 -14.64
CA ASN A 146 6.02 8.21 -15.02
C ASN A 146 6.94 8.42 -13.83
N TRP A 147 6.39 8.81 -12.67
CA TRP A 147 7.16 8.92 -11.46
C TRP A 147 7.85 7.60 -11.07
N PHE A 148 7.17 6.45 -11.18
CA PHE A 148 7.81 5.15 -10.96
C PHE A 148 9.01 4.92 -11.90
N ARG A 149 8.87 5.27 -13.18
CA ARG A 149 9.95 5.16 -14.16
C ARG A 149 11.13 6.06 -13.79
N ASP A 150 10.85 7.31 -13.43
CA ASP A 150 11.86 8.28 -13.01
C ASP A 150 12.63 7.81 -11.76
N GLN A 151 11.92 7.21 -10.79
CA GLN A 151 12.59 6.69 -9.60
C GLN A 151 13.51 5.50 -9.92
N VAL A 152 13.07 4.58 -10.76
CA VAL A 152 13.90 3.43 -11.18
C VAL A 152 15.10 3.90 -12.01
N GLU A 153 14.93 4.89 -12.88
CA GLU A 153 16.04 5.51 -13.64
C GLU A 153 17.04 6.22 -12.71
N LYS A 154 16.53 6.92 -11.69
CA LYS A 154 17.35 7.64 -10.70
C LYS A 154 18.20 6.70 -9.84
N TYR A 155 17.74 5.49 -9.57
CA TYR A 155 18.39 4.51 -8.70
C TYR A 155 18.64 3.16 -9.40
N PRO A 156 19.45 3.14 -10.49
CA PRO A 156 19.60 1.97 -11.36
C PRO A 156 20.29 0.78 -10.68
N ASP A 157 21.10 1.03 -9.67
CA ASP A 157 21.94 -0.01 -9.02
C ASP A 157 21.19 -0.76 -7.89
N THR A 158 19.94 -0.44 -7.64
CA THR A 158 19.15 -1.16 -6.63
C THR A 158 18.75 -2.54 -7.14
N LYS A 159 18.87 -3.53 -6.25
CA LYS A 159 18.53 -4.94 -6.57
C LYS A 159 17.06 -5.25 -6.35
N TRP A 160 16.43 -4.55 -5.41
CA TRP A 160 15.06 -4.75 -5.04
C TRP A 160 14.25 -3.49 -5.28
N ARG A 161 13.06 -3.64 -5.85
CA ARG A 161 12.12 -2.56 -6.13
C ARG A 161 10.82 -2.86 -5.42
N ILE A 162 10.49 -2.03 -4.45
CA ILE A 162 9.37 -2.23 -3.54
C ILE A 162 8.45 -1.04 -3.66
N ALA A 163 7.19 -1.28 -4.03
CA ALA A 163 6.14 -0.27 -4.00
C ALA A 163 5.32 -0.41 -2.72
N ALA A 164 4.84 0.69 -2.17
CA ALA A 164 3.94 0.70 -1.03
C ALA A 164 2.78 1.65 -1.25
N VAL A 165 1.57 1.21 -0.94
CA VAL A 165 0.32 1.96 -1.10
C VAL A 165 -0.67 1.48 -0.07
N HIS A 166 -1.65 2.31 0.30
CA HIS A 166 -2.70 1.85 1.20
C HIS A 166 -3.72 0.97 0.47
N LYS A 167 -4.40 1.49 -0.55
CA LYS A 167 -5.45 0.75 -1.26
C LYS A 167 -4.92 -0.37 -2.13
N ASN A 168 -5.70 -1.46 -2.20
CA ASN A 168 -5.26 -2.69 -2.83
C ASN A 168 -5.32 -2.65 -4.36
N LEU A 169 -4.25 -3.12 -5.01
CA LEU A 169 -4.34 -3.59 -6.39
C LEU A 169 -5.00 -4.96 -6.44
N PHE A 170 -4.60 -5.84 -5.53
CA PHE A 170 -5.15 -7.17 -5.38
C PHE A 170 -5.40 -7.47 -3.92
N THR A 171 -6.52 -8.10 -3.64
CA THR A 171 -6.93 -8.59 -2.32
C THR A 171 -7.90 -9.75 -2.47
N GLY A 172 -7.92 -10.66 -1.52
CA GLY A 172 -8.91 -11.73 -1.42
C GLY A 172 -10.08 -11.38 -0.50
N SER A 173 -10.46 -10.10 -0.41
CA SER A 173 -11.52 -9.62 0.47
C SER A 173 -12.40 -8.56 -0.20
N GLY A 174 -13.25 -7.90 0.57
CA GLY A 174 -14.35 -7.07 0.11
C GLY A 174 -14.02 -5.96 -0.88
N HIS A 175 -12.80 -5.41 -0.82
CA HIS A 175 -12.38 -4.31 -1.70
C HIS A 175 -11.79 -4.76 -3.05
N GLN A 176 -11.75 -6.07 -3.33
CA GLN A 176 -11.24 -6.58 -4.63
C GLN A 176 -12.02 -6.03 -5.83
N THR A 177 -13.30 -5.81 -5.67
CA THR A 177 -14.20 -5.35 -6.74
C THR A 177 -14.36 -3.84 -6.77
N ASP A 178 -13.67 -3.10 -5.91
CA ASP A 178 -13.72 -1.64 -5.89
C ASP A 178 -13.16 -1.06 -7.20
N GLU A 179 -13.80 0.00 -7.67
CA GLU A 179 -13.45 0.62 -8.95
C GLU A 179 -12.07 1.24 -8.94
N ASP A 180 -11.62 1.74 -7.81
CA ASP A 180 -10.26 2.28 -7.65
C ASP A 180 -9.20 1.18 -7.74
N GLY A 181 -9.42 0.02 -7.12
CA GLY A 181 -8.54 -1.14 -7.29
C GLY A 181 -8.44 -1.59 -8.74
N ALA A 182 -9.56 -1.60 -9.47
CA ALA A 182 -9.57 -1.89 -10.91
C ALA A 182 -8.76 -0.85 -11.71
N LEU A 183 -8.87 0.42 -11.35
CA LEU A 183 -8.11 1.49 -11.97
C LEU A 183 -6.60 1.37 -11.72
N PHE A 184 -6.21 1.07 -10.48
CA PHE A 184 -4.79 0.83 -10.12
C PHE A 184 -4.22 -0.34 -10.90
N ARG A 185 -4.96 -1.45 -11.00
CA ARG A 185 -4.54 -2.59 -11.82
C ARG A 185 -4.34 -2.20 -13.28
N ALA A 186 -5.34 -1.56 -13.87
CA ALA A 186 -5.28 -1.16 -15.29
C ALA A 186 -4.09 -0.26 -15.60
N THR A 187 -3.69 0.58 -14.65
CA THR A 187 -2.66 1.60 -14.84
C THR A 187 -1.28 1.15 -14.42
N LEU A 188 -1.16 0.56 -13.23
CA LEU A 188 0.14 0.30 -12.61
C LEU A 188 0.66 -1.10 -12.90
N LEU A 189 -0.19 -2.10 -13.12
CA LEU A 189 0.29 -3.45 -13.39
C LEU A 189 1.23 -3.55 -14.60
N PRO A 190 0.93 -2.91 -15.76
CA PRO A 190 1.86 -2.87 -16.87
C PRO A 190 3.20 -2.18 -16.54
N VAL A 191 3.15 -1.12 -15.72
CA VAL A 191 4.34 -0.37 -15.29
C VAL A 191 5.17 -1.20 -14.32
N PHE A 192 4.54 -1.87 -13.37
CA PHE A 192 5.23 -2.74 -12.42
C PHE A 192 5.94 -3.90 -13.11
N GLN A 193 5.32 -4.45 -14.15
CA GLN A 193 5.95 -5.47 -14.99
C GLN A 193 7.11 -4.91 -15.80
N GLU A 194 6.93 -3.75 -16.46
CA GLU A 194 7.97 -3.05 -17.21
C GLU A 194 9.21 -2.78 -16.35
N LEU A 195 8.97 -2.32 -15.13
CA LEU A 195 10.01 -1.93 -14.19
C LEU A 195 10.52 -3.07 -13.31
N ASN A 196 10.01 -4.28 -13.45
CA ASN A 196 10.32 -5.42 -12.60
C ASN A 196 10.20 -5.06 -11.10
N ILE A 197 9.03 -4.58 -10.69
CA ILE A 197 8.72 -4.36 -9.28
C ILE A 197 8.61 -5.73 -8.59
N ASP A 198 9.40 -5.96 -7.55
CA ASP A 198 9.45 -7.25 -6.86
C ASP A 198 8.28 -7.42 -5.89
N PHE A 199 7.98 -6.36 -5.12
CA PHE A 199 6.98 -6.39 -4.06
C PHE A 199 6.07 -5.17 -4.10
N VAL A 200 4.77 -5.39 -3.80
CA VAL A 200 3.80 -4.34 -3.49
C VAL A 200 3.26 -4.60 -2.09
N ILE A 201 3.44 -3.64 -1.20
CA ILE A 201 3.00 -3.70 0.20
C ILE A 201 1.74 -2.85 0.32
N GLN A 202 0.63 -3.45 0.78
CA GLN A 202 -0.70 -2.86 0.81
C GLN A 202 -1.32 -2.94 2.20
N GLY A 203 -2.31 -2.08 2.47
CA GLY A 203 -3.19 -2.09 3.64
C GLY A 203 -4.64 -2.26 3.24
N HIS A 204 -5.54 -1.46 3.81
CA HIS A 204 -6.95 -1.27 3.48
C HIS A 204 -7.86 -2.47 3.75
N ASP A 205 -7.55 -3.64 3.21
CA ASP A 205 -8.20 -4.87 3.61
C ASP A 205 -7.53 -5.44 4.86
N HIS A 206 -8.32 -5.61 5.89
CA HIS A 206 -7.84 -6.02 7.22
C HIS A 206 -7.65 -7.54 7.32
N ILE A 207 -7.06 -8.12 6.28
CA ILE A 207 -6.65 -9.53 6.20
C ILE A 207 -5.14 -9.62 5.99
N TYR A 208 -4.54 -10.72 6.37
CA TYR A 208 -3.16 -11.01 6.02
C TYR A 208 -3.12 -11.96 4.82
N GLU A 209 -2.55 -11.50 3.74
CA GLU A 209 -2.51 -12.25 2.50
C GLU A 209 -1.24 -11.98 1.70
N VAL A 210 -0.78 -12.99 0.98
CA VAL A 210 0.31 -12.88 0.00
C VAL A 210 -0.16 -13.50 -1.30
N MET A 211 -0.17 -12.71 -2.35
CA MET A 211 -0.59 -13.13 -3.68
C MET A 211 0.54 -13.01 -4.69
N GLY A 212 0.60 -13.96 -5.61
CA GLY A 212 1.54 -13.93 -6.71
C GLY A 212 2.63 -15.01 -6.62
N PRO A 213 3.68 -14.91 -7.43
CA PRO A 213 3.99 -13.79 -8.33
C PRO A 213 2.90 -13.56 -9.40
N ILE A 214 2.53 -12.31 -9.60
CA ILE A 214 1.55 -11.92 -10.63
C ILE A 214 2.28 -11.32 -11.82
N ASN A 215 2.05 -11.87 -13.00
CA ASN A 215 2.57 -11.36 -14.25
C ASN A 215 1.40 -10.97 -15.16
N ASN A 216 1.48 -9.80 -15.77
CA ASN A 216 0.49 -9.38 -16.75
C ASN A 216 0.87 -9.91 -18.14
N THR A 217 0.19 -10.96 -18.58
CA THR A 217 0.39 -11.52 -19.92
C THR A 217 -0.39 -10.79 -20.99
N THR A 218 -1.27 -9.85 -20.62
CA THR A 218 -2.09 -9.09 -21.57
C THR A 218 -1.77 -7.61 -21.56
N LYS A 219 -1.74 -7.04 -22.75
CA LYS A 219 -1.50 -5.60 -22.97
C LYS A 219 -2.73 -4.73 -22.69
N THR A 220 -3.88 -5.32 -22.37
CA THR A 220 -5.13 -4.58 -22.19
C THR A 220 -5.88 -5.10 -20.98
N ILE A 221 -5.82 -4.36 -19.89
CA ILE A 221 -6.68 -4.57 -18.73
C ILE A 221 -7.85 -3.62 -18.88
N VAL A 222 -9.06 -4.17 -18.96
CA VAL A 222 -10.28 -3.37 -18.95
C VAL A 222 -10.67 -3.16 -17.49
N PRO A 223 -10.97 -1.92 -17.05
CA PRO A 223 -11.46 -1.68 -15.69
C PRO A 223 -12.64 -2.61 -15.37
N GLY A 224 -12.55 -3.31 -14.24
CA GLY A 224 -13.57 -4.28 -13.82
C GLY A 224 -13.40 -5.72 -14.36
N SER A 225 -12.42 -5.96 -15.23
CA SER A 225 -12.08 -7.32 -15.66
C SER A 225 -10.60 -7.61 -15.41
N VAL A 226 -10.33 -8.49 -14.48
CA VAL A 226 -8.99 -9.10 -14.32
C VAL A 226 -8.95 -10.34 -15.24
N THR A 227 -9.06 -10.13 -16.55
CA THR A 227 -8.90 -11.23 -17.49
C THR A 227 -7.42 -11.35 -17.84
N ASN A 228 -6.85 -12.53 -17.57
CA ASN A 228 -5.49 -12.95 -17.91
C ASN A 228 -4.37 -12.43 -17.00
N VAL A 229 -4.59 -12.41 -15.70
CA VAL A 229 -3.50 -12.42 -14.73
C VAL A 229 -3.09 -13.88 -14.53
N GLU A 230 -1.88 -14.21 -14.94
CA GLU A 230 -1.34 -15.52 -14.63
C GLU A 230 -0.81 -15.52 -13.21
N LEU A 231 -1.52 -16.18 -12.31
CA LEU A 231 -1.02 -16.51 -10.98
C LEU A 231 0.00 -17.64 -11.15
N VAL A 232 1.27 -17.30 -11.07
CA VAL A 232 2.30 -18.32 -10.93
C VAL A 232 2.19 -18.90 -9.53
N SER A 233 1.52 -20.04 -9.44
CA SER A 233 1.29 -20.73 -8.17
C SER A 233 2.64 -20.95 -7.47
N PRO A 234 2.76 -20.58 -6.19
CA PRO A 234 3.92 -20.96 -5.39
C PRO A 234 4.10 -22.47 -5.48
N ASP A 235 5.35 -22.95 -5.57
CA ASP A 235 5.65 -24.38 -5.63
C ASP A 235 4.90 -25.11 -4.51
N SER A 236 3.78 -25.74 -4.88
CA SER A 236 2.85 -26.40 -3.96
C SER A 236 3.52 -27.52 -3.15
N ASN A 237 4.69 -28.00 -3.61
CA ASN A 237 5.51 -28.97 -2.90
C ASN A 237 6.33 -28.33 -1.77
N LYS A 238 6.58 -27.01 -1.84
CA LYS A 238 7.39 -26.30 -0.83
C LYS A 238 6.55 -25.54 0.19
N ASN A 239 5.30 -25.16 -0.15
CA ASN A 239 4.41 -24.53 0.79
C ASN A 239 2.94 -24.96 0.61
N PRO A 240 2.62 -26.24 0.87
CA PRO A 240 1.24 -26.68 0.82
C PRO A 240 0.48 -26.06 2.01
N LYS A 241 -0.42 -25.13 1.79
CA LYS A 241 -1.35 -24.56 2.79
C LYS A 241 -0.85 -23.39 3.62
N GLY A 242 -0.13 -22.42 3.03
CA GLY A 242 0.17 -21.17 3.74
C GLY A 242 1.07 -21.34 4.98
N GLN A 243 1.92 -22.36 5.01
CA GLN A 243 2.91 -22.51 6.08
C GLN A 243 4.02 -21.47 5.91
N GLN A 244 4.52 -20.93 7.01
CA GLN A 244 5.65 -20.01 7.02
C GLN A 244 6.87 -20.63 6.29
N GLY A 245 7.50 -19.87 5.41
CA GLY A 245 8.76 -20.25 4.78
C GLY A 245 8.67 -20.67 3.31
N GLY A 246 7.62 -20.29 2.58
CA GLY A 246 7.59 -20.46 1.12
C GLY A 246 8.67 -19.65 0.41
N THR A 247 9.22 -20.21 -0.68
CA THR A 247 10.13 -19.49 -1.55
C THR A 247 9.39 -19.10 -2.82
N PHE A 248 9.40 -17.80 -3.13
CA PHE A 248 8.80 -17.26 -4.36
C PHE A 248 9.91 -16.82 -5.32
N ASN A 249 9.69 -17.03 -6.62
CA ASN A 249 10.58 -16.53 -7.64
C ASN A 249 10.05 -15.20 -8.18
N VAL A 250 10.48 -14.09 -7.59
CA VAL A 250 10.07 -12.74 -7.97
C VAL A 250 10.46 -12.33 -9.40
N LYS A 251 11.30 -13.10 -10.08
CA LYS A 251 11.60 -12.87 -11.50
C LYS A 251 10.45 -13.26 -12.43
N GLU A 252 9.48 -13.99 -11.92
CA GLU A 252 8.29 -14.43 -12.67
C GLU A 252 7.12 -13.45 -12.54
N GLY A 253 7.23 -12.43 -11.71
CA GLY A 253 6.21 -11.41 -11.51
C GLY A 253 6.31 -10.73 -10.15
N THR A 254 5.38 -9.87 -9.86
CA THR A 254 5.31 -9.09 -8.63
C THR A 254 4.54 -9.83 -7.53
N LEU A 255 5.05 -9.81 -6.31
CA LEU A 255 4.35 -10.30 -5.12
C LEU A 255 3.56 -9.16 -4.46
N TYR A 256 2.31 -9.41 -4.13
CA TYR A 256 1.42 -8.48 -3.46
C TYR A 256 1.16 -8.94 -2.03
N PHE A 257 1.39 -8.05 -1.08
CA PHE A 257 1.19 -8.30 0.35
C PHE A 257 0.07 -7.40 0.85
N VAL A 258 -0.97 -7.98 1.41
CA VAL A 258 -1.93 -7.29 2.25
C VAL A 258 -1.53 -7.55 3.70
N ASN A 259 -1.17 -6.49 4.44
CA ASN A 259 -0.47 -6.64 5.71
C ASN A 259 -1.39 -6.86 6.93
N GLY A 260 -2.67 -7.04 6.71
CA GLY A 260 -3.65 -7.19 7.78
C GLY A 260 -3.95 -5.88 8.48
N THR A 261 -4.22 -5.95 9.76
CA THR A 261 -4.43 -4.79 10.63
C THR A 261 -3.58 -4.90 11.88
N CYS A 262 -3.00 -3.80 12.31
CA CYS A 262 -2.38 -3.72 13.64
C CYS A 262 -3.36 -3.22 14.72
N GLY A 263 -4.54 -2.76 14.31
CA GLY A 263 -5.63 -2.36 15.16
C GLY A 263 -6.58 -3.51 15.51
N ARG A 264 -7.86 -3.19 15.65
CA ARG A 264 -8.90 -4.12 16.08
C ARG A 264 -9.80 -4.60 14.93
N LYS A 265 -10.08 -3.71 13.98
CA LYS A 265 -10.99 -3.96 12.84
C LYS A 265 -10.41 -5.08 11.95
N ARG A 266 -11.25 -6.07 11.62
CA ARG A 266 -10.83 -7.21 10.81
C ARG A 266 -11.89 -7.51 9.77
N TYR A 267 -11.44 -7.94 8.59
CA TYR A 267 -12.29 -8.46 7.54
C TYR A 267 -12.14 -9.97 7.41
N TYR A 268 -13.01 -10.57 6.63
CA TYR A 268 -12.95 -11.99 6.32
C TYR A 268 -12.49 -12.15 4.87
N PRO A 269 -11.51 -13.03 4.62
CA PRO A 269 -11.14 -13.34 3.26
C PRO A 269 -12.30 -14.06 2.56
N TYR A 270 -12.39 -13.87 1.27
CA TYR A 270 -13.31 -14.66 0.44
C TYR A 270 -12.99 -16.15 0.57
N THR A 271 -14.05 -16.97 0.54
CA THR A 271 -13.92 -18.41 0.36
C THR A 271 -13.43 -18.72 -1.06
N GLN A 272 -12.90 -19.92 -1.26
CA GLN A 272 -12.48 -20.34 -2.60
C GLN A 272 -13.60 -20.26 -3.62
N ASP A 273 -14.83 -20.67 -3.24
CA ASP A 273 -15.99 -20.62 -4.13
C ASP A 273 -16.37 -19.18 -4.52
N GLU A 274 -16.26 -18.22 -3.59
CA GLU A 274 -16.48 -16.80 -3.86
C GLU A 274 -15.42 -16.23 -4.80
N MET A 275 -14.15 -16.62 -4.60
CA MET A 275 -13.07 -16.21 -5.50
C MET A 275 -13.24 -16.79 -6.90
N GLU A 276 -13.63 -18.05 -7.03
CA GLU A 276 -13.88 -18.70 -8.33
C GLU A 276 -15.11 -18.13 -9.06
N ALA A 277 -16.08 -17.58 -8.33
CA ALA A 277 -17.28 -16.96 -8.90
C ALA A 277 -17.08 -15.48 -9.30
N GLY A 278 -16.11 -14.80 -8.75
CA GLY A 278 -15.92 -13.36 -8.89
C GLY A 278 -14.67 -12.91 -9.66
N PHE A 279 -13.82 -13.84 -10.05
CA PHE A 279 -12.55 -13.53 -10.75
C PHE A 279 -12.57 -13.94 -12.21
#